data_09245a20ec6ba80d9a8c0de4fcebd1da
#
_entry.id   09245a20ec6ba80d9a8c0de4fcebd1da
#
_cell.length_a   1.000
_cell.length_b   1.000
_cell.length_c   1.000
_cell.angle_alpha   90.00
_cell.angle_beta   90.00
_cell.angle_gamma   90.00
#
_symmetry.space_group_name_H-M   'P 1'
#
loop_
_entity.id
_entity.type
_entity.pdbx_description
1 polymer ?
#
loop_
_entity_poly.entity_id
_entity_poly.type
_entity_poly.pdbx_seq_one_letter_code
_entity_poly.pdbx_strand_id
1 'polypeptide(L)'
;RTLPNLLTITPATPIEAREATRFAYRHKGPVYIRLEGRSEPELYEEGYEFVPGKGTVLREGRDMTVISIGSIVNEALRAAETLSDEGLTLRVINMPTILPIDRTLIVLAARETGGILTLEEHGIQGGLGSAVAEVLAESGVSVRFRRMGLSGFARGCGNRDEMREINGLTAKEIAENVREMIGA
;
A
#
# COMPACT_ATOMS: atom_id res chain seq x y z
N ARG A 1 -1.92 -13.53 -7.80
CA ARG A 1 -0.79 -14.00 -6.98
C ARG A 1 -0.60 -15.53 -7.00
N THR A 2 -1.64 -16.28 -7.23
CA THR A 2 -1.56 -17.76 -7.26
C THR A 2 -0.95 -18.31 -8.56
N LEU A 3 -0.80 -17.49 -9.58
CA LEU A 3 -0.18 -17.88 -10.85
C LEU A 3 1.34 -17.78 -10.75
N PRO A 4 2.09 -18.87 -10.96
CA PRO A 4 3.54 -18.84 -10.98
C PRO A 4 4.07 -17.91 -12.06
N ASN A 5 5.17 -17.22 -11.75
CA ASN A 5 5.89 -16.33 -12.68
C ASN A 5 5.11 -15.09 -13.18
N LEU A 6 3.90 -14.84 -12.67
CA LEU A 6 3.14 -13.63 -13.02
C LEU A 6 3.60 -12.45 -12.17
N LEU A 7 4.28 -11.49 -12.78
CA LEU A 7 4.59 -10.22 -12.14
C LEU A 7 3.30 -9.42 -11.96
N THR A 8 2.98 -8.98 -10.74
CA THR A 8 1.76 -8.24 -10.43
C THR A 8 2.08 -6.84 -9.94
N ILE A 9 1.64 -5.84 -10.70
CA ILE A 9 1.96 -4.42 -10.48
C ILE A 9 0.67 -3.62 -10.33
N THR A 10 0.62 -2.72 -9.35
CA THR A 10 -0.45 -1.73 -9.19
C THR A 10 0.19 -0.38 -8.88
N PRO A 11 0.49 0.43 -9.89
CA PRO A 11 1.14 1.73 -9.71
C PRO A 11 0.22 2.72 -9.02
N ALA A 12 0.80 3.62 -8.22
CA ALA A 12 0.09 4.63 -7.46
C ALA A 12 -0.12 5.95 -8.25
N THR A 13 0.79 6.26 -9.17
CA THR A 13 0.85 7.57 -9.86
C THR A 13 1.07 7.42 -11.36
N PRO A 14 0.84 8.48 -12.17
CA PRO A 14 1.10 8.47 -13.61
C PRO A 14 2.56 8.16 -13.97
N ILE A 15 3.54 8.74 -13.26
CA ILE A 15 4.96 8.45 -13.50
C ILE A 15 5.26 6.99 -13.21
N GLU A 16 4.81 6.46 -12.09
CA GLU A 16 5.01 5.05 -11.75
C GLU A 16 4.34 4.11 -12.76
N ALA A 17 3.12 4.44 -13.22
CA ALA A 17 2.42 3.67 -14.25
C ALA A 17 3.17 3.66 -15.59
N ARG A 18 3.72 4.82 -15.99
CA ARG A 18 4.54 4.95 -17.21
C ARG A 18 5.79 4.07 -17.12
N GLU A 19 6.52 4.15 -16.02
CA GLU A 19 7.77 3.41 -15.86
C GLU A 19 7.53 1.89 -15.67
N ALA A 20 6.48 1.52 -14.95
CA ALA A 20 6.03 0.12 -14.84
C ALA A 20 5.64 -0.47 -16.20
N THR A 21 4.96 0.32 -17.05
CA THR A 21 4.61 -0.10 -18.42
C THR A 21 5.87 -0.25 -19.30
N ARG A 22 6.82 0.67 -19.21
CA ARG A 22 8.11 0.57 -19.93
C ARG A 22 8.90 -0.64 -19.47
N PHE A 23 8.90 -0.93 -18.17
CA PHE A 23 9.48 -2.15 -17.63
C PHE A 23 8.78 -3.39 -18.19
N ALA A 24 7.46 -3.46 -18.14
CA ALA A 24 6.69 -4.60 -18.61
C ALA A 24 6.92 -4.92 -20.09
N TYR A 25 7.07 -3.87 -20.93
CA TYR A 25 7.38 -4.04 -22.36
C TYR A 25 8.73 -4.73 -22.61
N ARG A 26 9.71 -4.54 -21.72
CA ARG A 26 11.05 -5.14 -21.82
C ARG A 26 11.17 -6.48 -21.09
N HIS A 27 10.23 -6.76 -20.21
CA HIS A 27 10.25 -7.96 -19.37
C HIS A 27 9.93 -9.23 -20.18
N LYS A 28 10.73 -10.28 -19.98
CA LYS A 28 10.48 -11.59 -20.60
C LYS A 28 9.65 -12.45 -19.66
N GLY A 29 8.35 -12.32 -19.72
CA GLY A 29 7.42 -13.07 -18.88
C GLY A 29 6.05 -12.40 -18.78
N PRO A 30 5.06 -13.05 -18.18
CA PRO A 30 3.75 -12.47 -18.02
C PRO A 30 3.77 -11.36 -16.96
N VAL A 31 3.14 -10.24 -17.28
CA VAL A 31 2.97 -9.10 -16.38
C VAL A 31 1.51 -8.72 -16.32
N TYR A 32 0.97 -8.60 -15.13
CA TYR A 32 -0.34 -8.02 -14.87
C TYR A 32 -0.16 -6.63 -14.28
N ILE A 33 -0.64 -5.60 -14.96
CA ILE A 33 -0.66 -4.24 -14.45
C ILE A 33 -2.12 -3.85 -14.19
N ARG A 34 -2.44 -3.57 -12.93
CA ARG A 34 -3.74 -3.02 -12.55
C ARG A 34 -3.65 -1.50 -12.56
N LEU A 35 -4.34 -0.87 -13.49
CA LEU A 35 -4.47 0.58 -13.56
C LEU A 35 -5.82 1.01 -13.01
N GLU A 36 -5.86 2.16 -12.38
CA GLU A 36 -7.06 2.79 -11.89
C GLU A 36 -7.57 3.84 -12.90
N GLY A 37 -8.89 4.05 -12.92
CA GLY A 37 -9.53 4.87 -13.94
C GLY A 37 -9.32 6.39 -13.80
N ARG A 38 -8.64 6.85 -12.76
CA ARG A 38 -8.38 8.27 -12.49
C ARG A 38 -7.00 8.45 -11.87
N SER A 39 -6.26 9.46 -12.35
CA SER A 39 -4.95 9.80 -11.78
C SER A 39 -5.07 10.48 -10.42
N GLU A 40 -4.13 10.18 -9.55
CA GLU A 40 -3.85 10.90 -8.31
C GLU A 40 -2.74 11.94 -8.52
N PRO A 41 -2.54 12.85 -7.57
CA PRO A 41 -1.36 13.70 -7.54
C PRO A 41 -0.08 12.89 -7.67
N GLU A 42 0.91 13.46 -8.35
CA GLU A 42 2.20 12.80 -8.56
C GLU A 42 3.01 12.79 -7.25
N LEU A 43 3.65 11.68 -6.97
CA LEU A 43 4.48 11.44 -5.79
C LEU A 43 5.96 11.27 -6.12
N TYR A 44 6.27 11.19 -7.39
CA TYR A 44 7.62 10.94 -7.89
C TYR A 44 8.07 12.05 -8.83
N GLU A 45 9.37 12.32 -8.84
CA GLU A 45 9.98 13.24 -9.78
C GLU A 45 10.25 12.55 -11.13
N GLU A 46 10.45 13.36 -12.19
CA GLU A 46 10.92 12.85 -13.46
C GLU A 46 12.30 12.18 -13.27
N GLY A 47 12.46 11.00 -13.86
CA GLY A 47 13.64 10.16 -13.64
C GLY A 47 13.43 9.04 -12.62
N TYR A 48 12.23 8.93 -12.04
CA TYR A 48 11.88 7.76 -11.22
C TYR A 48 12.09 6.46 -11.98
N GLU A 49 12.79 5.51 -11.36
CA GLU A 49 13.02 4.17 -11.89
C GLU A 49 12.13 3.14 -11.19
N PHE A 50 11.26 2.48 -11.94
CA PHE A 50 10.47 1.38 -11.43
C PHE A 50 11.32 0.11 -11.32
N VAL A 51 11.42 -0.44 -10.12
CA VAL A 51 12.11 -1.71 -9.84
C VAL A 51 11.11 -2.70 -9.24
N PRO A 52 10.79 -3.82 -9.93
CA PRO A 52 9.86 -4.81 -9.38
C PRO A 52 10.38 -5.42 -8.09
N GLY A 53 9.50 -5.61 -7.13
CA GLY A 53 9.85 -6.12 -5.81
C GLY A 53 10.48 -5.09 -4.88
N LYS A 54 10.43 -3.80 -5.24
CA LYS A 54 10.86 -2.69 -4.39
C LYS A 54 9.69 -1.80 -4.01
N GLY A 55 9.60 -1.52 -2.72
CA GLY A 55 8.73 -0.49 -2.16
C GLY A 55 9.48 0.81 -1.97
N THR A 56 8.74 1.92 -1.90
CA THR A 56 9.28 3.26 -1.65
C THR A 56 8.73 3.83 -0.35
N VAL A 57 9.60 4.28 0.54
CA VAL A 57 9.20 5.06 1.71
C VAL A 57 8.91 6.48 1.25
N LEU A 58 7.63 6.87 1.27
CA LEU A 58 7.17 8.20 0.87
C LEU A 58 7.18 9.18 2.03
N ARG A 59 7.05 8.69 3.25
CA ARG A 59 7.11 9.47 4.49
C ARG A 59 7.73 8.61 5.59
N GLU A 60 8.64 9.18 6.34
CA GLU A 60 9.23 8.54 7.51
C GLU A 60 8.33 8.70 8.74
N GLY A 61 8.40 7.73 9.65
CA GLY A 61 7.67 7.71 10.91
C GLY A 61 8.14 6.56 11.80
N ARG A 62 7.80 6.62 13.10
CA ARG A 62 8.26 5.65 14.10
C ARG A 62 7.13 4.97 14.86
N ASP A 63 5.96 5.61 14.95
CA ASP A 63 4.86 5.07 15.76
C ASP A 63 4.17 3.90 15.06
N MET A 64 3.86 4.06 13.77
CA MET A 64 3.23 3.04 12.94
C MET A 64 3.72 3.11 11.49
N THR A 65 3.60 2.00 10.76
CA THR A 65 3.77 1.96 9.30
C THR A 65 2.45 1.64 8.61
N VAL A 66 2.10 2.42 7.58
CA VAL A 66 1.09 2.03 6.58
C VAL A 66 1.82 1.58 5.32
N ILE A 67 1.57 0.34 4.90
CA ILE A 67 2.02 -0.18 3.60
C ILE A 67 0.81 -0.16 2.68
N SER A 68 0.89 0.58 1.60
CA SER A 68 -0.21 0.79 0.67
C SER A 68 0.15 0.38 -0.75
N ILE A 69 -0.86 0.11 -1.59
CA ILE A 69 -0.70 -0.25 -2.98
C ILE A 69 -1.70 0.51 -3.86
N GLY A 70 -1.21 1.06 -4.98
CA GLY A 70 -2.05 1.82 -5.89
C GLY A 70 -2.38 3.22 -5.37
N SER A 71 -3.35 3.88 -5.98
CA SER A 71 -3.67 5.29 -5.74
C SER A 71 -4.10 5.61 -4.32
N ILE A 72 -4.59 4.64 -3.57
CA ILE A 72 -5.02 4.83 -2.17
C ILE A 72 -3.89 5.23 -1.23
N VAL A 73 -2.63 5.13 -1.65
CA VAL A 73 -1.48 5.63 -0.89
C VAL A 73 -1.61 7.12 -0.54
N ASN A 74 -2.31 7.90 -1.37
CA ASN A 74 -2.59 9.31 -1.09
C ASN A 74 -3.48 9.49 0.16
N GLU A 75 -4.43 8.58 0.40
CA GLU A 75 -5.21 8.59 1.64
C GLU A 75 -4.33 8.28 2.87
N ALA A 76 -3.35 7.38 2.72
CA ALA A 76 -2.38 7.11 3.78
C ALA A 76 -1.50 8.33 4.08
N LEU A 77 -1.09 9.09 3.07
CA LEU A 77 -0.33 10.34 3.25
C LEU A 77 -1.17 11.41 3.96
N ARG A 78 -2.44 11.60 3.58
CA ARG A 78 -3.38 12.52 4.26
C ARG A 78 -3.63 12.10 5.71
N ALA A 79 -3.79 10.81 5.97
CA ALA A 79 -3.90 10.29 7.34
C ALA A 79 -2.65 10.59 8.16
N ALA A 80 -1.46 10.47 7.54
CA ALA A 80 -0.19 10.78 8.19
C ALA A 80 -0.06 12.28 8.52
N GLU A 81 -0.61 13.17 7.71
CA GLU A 81 -0.69 14.61 8.00
C GLU A 81 -1.57 14.86 9.23
N THR A 82 -2.80 14.31 9.22
CA THR A 82 -3.73 14.43 10.35
C THR A 82 -3.13 13.92 11.65
N LEU A 83 -2.49 12.77 11.65
CA LEU A 83 -1.85 12.18 12.83
C LEU A 83 -0.64 12.97 13.31
N SER A 84 0.08 13.62 12.40
CA SER A 84 1.22 14.49 12.73
C SER A 84 0.79 15.69 13.59
N ASP A 85 -0.38 16.26 13.34
CA ASP A 85 -0.95 17.36 14.14
C ASP A 85 -1.28 16.90 15.58
N GLU A 86 -1.44 15.60 15.77
CA GLU A 86 -1.68 14.95 17.08
C GLU A 86 -0.37 14.46 17.74
N GLY A 87 0.78 14.69 17.12
CA GLY A 87 2.08 14.27 17.62
C GLY A 87 2.45 12.81 17.29
N LEU A 88 1.69 12.14 16.43
CA LEU A 88 1.96 10.77 15.98
C LEU A 88 2.66 10.78 14.62
N THR A 89 3.70 9.95 14.47
CA THR A 89 4.50 9.85 13.25
C THR A 89 4.22 8.56 12.50
N LEU A 90 3.65 8.68 11.32
CA LEU A 90 3.29 7.54 10.47
C LEU A 90 4.27 7.38 9.32
N ARG A 91 4.93 6.22 9.24
CA ARG A 91 5.67 5.84 8.04
C ARG A 91 4.68 5.40 6.96
N VAL A 92 4.83 5.93 5.75
CA VAL A 92 4.00 5.54 4.59
C VAL A 92 4.90 4.92 3.54
N ILE A 93 4.57 3.69 3.16
CA ILE A 93 5.28 2.92 2.13
C ILE A 93 4.33 2.67 0.96
N ASN A 94 4.73 3.07 -0.25
CA ASN A 94 4.12 2.59 -1.47
C ASN A 94 4.76 1.25 -1.88
N MET A 95 3.94 0.22 -2.07
CA MET A 95 4.36 -1.12 -2.47
C MET A 95 3.74 -1.48 -3.83
N PRO A 96 4.30 -1.01 -4.95
CA PRO A 96 3.67 -1.13 -6.27
C PRO A 96 3.62 -2.57 -6.80
N THR A 97 4.37 -3.51 -6.21
CA THR A 97 4.37 -4.92 -6.60
C THR A 97 3.99 -5.83 -5.44
N ILE A 98 3.13 -6.82 -5.72
CA ILE A 98 2.75 -7.85 -4.75
C ILE A 98 3.52 -9.16 -5.00
N LEU A 99 3.87 -9.41 -6.24
CA LEU A 99 4.65 -10.57 -6.67
C LEU A 99 5.66 -10.12 -7.75
N PRO A 100 6.96 -10.07 -7.41
CA PRO A 100 7.52 -10.21 -6.05
C PRO A 100 7.17 -9.03 -5.15
N ILE A 101 7.28 -9.22 -3.81
CA ILE A 101 7.09 -8.16 -2.81
C ILE A 101 8.41 -7.82 -2.13
N ASP A 102 8.60 -6.59 -1.66
CA ASP A 102 9.80 -6.17 -0.92
C ASP A 102 9.80 -6.71 0.51
N ARG A 103 10.26 -7.95 0.66
CA ARG A 103 10.35 -8.63 1.97
C ARG A 103 11.27 -7.89 2.95
N THR A 104 12.37 -7.34 2.46
CA THR A 104 13.34 -6.64 3.29
C THR A 104 12.75 -5.38 3.91
N LEU A 105 12.05 -4.56 3.11
CA LEU A 105 11.42 -3.34 3.58
C LEU A 105 10.29 -3.63 4.57
N ILE A 106 9.50 -4.68 4.36
CA ILE A 106 8.43 -5.10 5.29
C ILE A 106 9.03 -5.50 6.65
N VAL A 107 10.07 -6.33 6.65
CA VAL A 107 10.73 -6.78 7.89
C VAL A 107 11.39 -5.60 8.62
N LEU A 108 12.00 -4.68 7.89
CA LEU A 108 12.59 -3.46 8.46
C LEU A 108 11.50 -2.60 9.13
N ALA A 109 10.40 -2.33 8.42
CA ALA A 109 9.27 -1.58 8.96
C ALA A 109 8.70 -2.23 10.24
N ALA A 110 8.55 -3.57 10.24
CA ALA A 110 8.07 -4.32 11.40
C ALA A 110 8.98 -4.22 12.64
N ARG A 111 10.27 -4.01 12.44
CA ARG A 111 11.26 -3.87 13.54
C ARG A 111 11.41 -2.44 14.04
N GLU A 112 11.12 -1.46 13.20
CA GLU A 112 11.38 -0.06 13.48
C GLU A 112 10.16 0.72 13.95
N THR A 113 8.95 0.18 13.75
CA THR A 113 7.70 0.85 14.13
C THR A 113 6.82 -0.04 15.01
N GLY A 114 5.90 0.56 15.75
CA GLY A 114 5.02 -0.12 16.71
C GLY A 114 3.96 -1.03 16.10
N GLY A 115 3.77 -0.97 14.77
CA GLY A 115 2.81 -1.80 14.05
C GLY A 115 2.78 -1.56 12.56
N ILE A 116 2.14 -2.47 11.83
CA ILE A 116 1.90 -2.36 10.38
C ILE A 116 0.40 -2.43 10.09
N LEU A 117 -0.10 -1.43 9.38
CA LEU A 117 -1.40 -1.41 8.74
C LEU A 117 -1.20 -1.55 7.23
N THR A 118 -1.83 -2.54 6.58
CA THR A 118 -1.85 -2.60 5.11
C THR A 118 -3.11 -1.96 4.57
N LEU A 119 -3.00 -1.26 3.45
CA LEU A 119 -4.08 -0.51 2.82
C LEU A 119 -4.21 -0.83 1.33
N GLU A 120 -5.38 -1.31 0.91
CA GLU A 120 -5.66 -1.74 -0.46
C GLU A 120 -7.14 -1.48 -0.85
N GLU A 121 -7.40 -1.08 -2.10
CA GLU A 121 -8.76 -0.79 -2.62
C GLU A 121 -9.48 -2.01 -3.20
N HIS A 122 -9.06 -3.20 -2.82
CA HIS A 122 -9.66 -4.48 -3.25
C HIS A 122 -9.85 -5.40 -2.05
N GLY A 123 -10.26 -6.64 -2.30
CA GLY A 123 -10.46 -7.62 -1.24
C GLY A 123 -9.17 -7.91 -0.48
N ILE A 124 -9.26 -7.88 0.85
CA ILE A 124 -8.12 -8.17 1.75
C ILE A 124 -7.61 -9.61 1.65
N GLN A 125 -8.35 -10.49 0.99
CA GLN A 125 -7.99 -11.89 0.80
C GLN A 125 -7.15 -12.05 -0.47
N GLY A 126 -5.92 -12.54 -0.30
CA GLY A 126 -5.00 -12.77 -1.42
C GLY A 126 -4.31 -11.50 -1.97
N GLY A 127 -4.62 -10.30 -1.44
CA GLY A 127 -4.02 -9.03 -1.84
C GLY A 127 -2.72 -8.69 -1.10
N LEU A 128 -2.46 -7.38 -0.99
CA LEU A 128 -1.29 -6.82 -0.32
C LEU A 128 -1.19 -7.29 1.13
N GLY A 129 -2.27 -7.18 1.89
CA GLY A 129 -2.28 -7.53 3.30
C GLY A 129 -1.98 -9.01 3.54
N SER A 130 -2.45 -9.90 2.65
CA SER A 130 -2.09 -11.32 2.72
C SER A 130 -0.61 -11.55 2.43
N ALA A 131 -0.05 -10.87 1.42
CA ALA A 131 1.37 -10.98 1.08
C ALA A 131 2.28 -10.47 2.20
N VAL A 132 1.92 -9.36 2.84
CA VAL A 132 2.65 -8.82 4.01
C VAL A 132 2.56 -9.79 5.20
N ALA A 133 1.37 -10.36 5.47
CA ALA A 133 1.19 -11.34 6.55
C ALA A 133 2.06 -12.59 6.36
N GLU A 134 2.16 -13.10 5.13
CA GLU A 134 3.05 -14.21 4.78
C GLU A 134 4.52 -13.87 5.08
N VAL A 135 4.98 -12.68 4.68
CA VAL A 135 6.34 -12.22 4.96
C VAL A 135 6.61 -12.14 6.45
N LEU A 136 5.68 -11.56 7.23
CA LEU A 136 5.83 -11.43 8.69
C LEU A 136 5.89 -12.81 9.36
N ALA A 137 5.00 -13.72 9.00
CA ALA A 137 4.96 -15.08 9.54
C ALA A 137 6.26 -15.85 9.24
N GLU A 138 6.75 -15.79 8.01
CA GLU A 138 7.97 -16.48 7.60
C GLU A 138 9.26 -15.86 8.16
N SER A 139 9.24 -14.56 8.46
CA SER A 139 10.41 -13.86 9.03
C SER A 139 10.56 -14.04 10.54
N GLY A 140 9.55 -14.58 11.21
CA GLY A 140 9.51 -14.73 12.67
C GLY A 140 9.48 -13.40 13.44
N VAL A 141 9.14 -12.29 12.77
CA VAL A 141 8.99 -10.98 13.41
C VAL A 141 7.58 -10.86 13.98
N SER A 142 7.49 -10.56 15.27
CA SER A 142 6.23 -10.26 15.93
C SER A 142 5.98 -8.75 15.92
N VAL A 143 4.86 -8.33 15.35
CA VAL A 143 4.45 -6.92 15.26
C VAL A 143 2.92 -6.83 15.29
N ARG A 144 2.37 -5.73 15.81
CA ARG A 144 0.93 -5.45 15.65
C ARG A 144 0.61 -5.34 14.16
N PHE A 145 -0.38 -6.11 13.70
CA PHE A 145 -0.70 -6.16 12.29
C PHE A 145 -2.20 -6.08 12.03
N ARG A 146 -2.61 -5.19 11.12
CA ARG A 146 -4.00 -5.06 10.67
C ARG A 146 -4.04 -4.88 9.16
N ARG A 147 -5.08 -5.42 8.53
CA ARG A 147 -5.34 -5.26 7.10
C ARG A 147 -6.56 -4.37 6.90
N MET A 148 -6.45 -3.37 6.05
CA MET A 148 -7.53 -2.47 5.66
C MET A 148 -7.76 -2.55 4.16
N GLY A 149 -9.01 -2.83 3.79
CA GLY A 149 -9.46 -3.04 2.42
C GLY A 149 -10.88 -3.60 2.42
N LEU A 150 -11.35 -4.10 1.29
CA LEU A 150 -12.70 -4.64 1.18
C LEU A 150 -12.77 -6.05 1.81
N SER A 151 -13.73 -6.26 2.71
CA SER A 151 -14.00 -7.58 3.30
C SER A 151 -14.89 -8.47 2.41
N GLY A 152 -15.39 -7.95 1.29
CA GLY A 152 -16.27 -8.61 0.35
C GLY A 152 -16.41 -7.77 -0.91
N PHE A 153 -17.59 -7.77 -1.54
CA PHE A 153 -17.87 -6.87 -2.66
C PHE A 153 -17.94 -5.42 -2.18
N ALA A 154 -17.46 -4.50 -3.03
CA ALA A 154 -17.63 -3.07 -2.79
C ALA A 154 -19.12 -2.73 -2.65
N ARG A 155 -19.46 -1.91 -1.68
CA ARG A 155 -20.82 -1.42 -1.46
C ARG A 155 -21.02 -0.09 -2.18
N GLY A 156 -22.24 0.13 -2.66
CA GLY A 156 -22.63 1.40 -3.28
C GLY A 156 -22.22 1.53 -4.75
N CYS A 157 -22.45 2.72 -5.26
CA CYS A 157 -22.10 3.15 -6.61
C CYS A 157 -21.79 4.65 -6.54
N GLY A 158 -20.76 5.10 -7.21
CA GLY A 158 -20.34 6.49 -7.17
C GLY A 158 -18.98 6.70 -7.82
N ASN A 159 -18.47 7.91 -7.71
CA ASN A 159 -17.09 8.19 -8.06
C ASN A 159 -16.13 7.56 -7.03
N ARG A 160 -14.83 7.61 -7.28
CA ARG A 160 -13.83 6.96 -6.43
C ARG A 160 -13.86 7.44 -4.98
N ASP A 161 -14.00 8.73 -4.76
CA ASP A 161 -13.94 9.32 -3.41
C ASP A 161 -15.19 8.90 -2.62
N GLU A 162 -16.36 8.94 -3.23
CA GLU A 162 -17.62 8.40 -2.68
C GLU A 162 -17.51 6.90 -2.38
N MET A 163 -16.86 6.13 -3.26
CA MET A 163 -16.66 4.70 -3.04
C MET A 163 -15.70 4.42 -1.89
N ARG A 164 -14.64 5.22 -1.72
CA ARG A 164 -13.76 5.14 -0.54
C ARG A 164 -14.52 5.45 0.74
N GLU A 165 -15.33 6.51 0.76
CA GLU A 165 -16.16 6.88 1.91
C GLU A 165 -17.16 5.77 2.28
N ILE A 166 -17.97 5.28 1.32
CA ILE A 166 -18.97 4.22 1.56
C ILE A 166 -18.32 2.93 2.09
N ASN A 167 -17.08 2.65 1.70
CA ASN A 167 -16.37 1.42 2.07
C ASN A 167 -15.35 1.62 3.20
N GLY A 168 -15.30 2.80 3.82
CA GLY A 168 -14.44 3.07 4.98
C GLY A 168 -12.95 3.05 4.67
N LEU A 169 -12.56 3.61 3.52
CA LEU A 169 -11.18 3.62 3.02
C LEU A 169 -10.63 5.05 2.85
N THR A 170 -11.10 6.00 3.64
CA THR A 170 -10.61 7.39 3.62
C THR A 170 -9.49 7.60 4.64
N ALA A 171 -8.82 8.75 4.54
CA ALA A 171 -7.77 9.17 5.46
C ALA A 171 -8.27 9.18 6.93
N LYS A 172 -9.54 9.51 7.15
CA LYS A 172 -10.16 9.52 8.48
C LYS A 172 -10.18 8.11 9.10
N GLU A 173 -10.72 7.13 8.39
CA GLU A 173 -10.77 5.75 8.89
C GLU A 173 -9.38 5.13 9.02
N ILE A 174 -8.42 5.50 8.15
CA ILE A 174 -7.03 5.09 8.29
C ILE A 174 -6.45 5.62 9.60
N ALA A 175 -6.64 6.92 9.90
CA ALA A 175 -6.18 7.53 11.14
C ALA A 175 -6.84 6.90 12.38
N GLU A 176 -8.14 6.61 12.33
CA GLU A 176 -8.87 5.92 13.40
C GLU A 176 -8.29 4.52 13.66
N ASN A 177 -8.06 3.73 12.60
CA ASN A 177 -7.43 2.41 12.71
C ASN A 177 -6.02 2.48 13.32
N VAL A 178 -5.24 3.48 12.96
CA VAL A 178 -3.89 3.69 13.53
C VAL A 178 -3.98 4.00 15.02
N ARG A 179 -4.88 4.92 15.46
CA ARG A 179 -5.09 5.23 16.88
C ARG A 179 -5.49 3.99 17.68
N GLU A 180 -6.45 3.22 17.19
CA GLU A 180 -6.85 1.96 17.83
C GLU A 180 -5.69 0.96 17.95
N MET A 181 -4.83 0.86 16.94
CA MET A 181 -3.67 -0.03 16.98
C MET A 181 -2.60 0.43 17.96
N ILE A 182 -2.43 1.72 18.16
CA ILE A 182 -1.49 2.27 19.14
C ILE A 182 -2.07 2.15 20.56
N GLY A 183 -3.38 2.16 20.71
CA GLY A 183 -4.08 2.15 21.99
C GLY A 183 -4.27 3.57 22.54
N ALA A 184 -4.38 4.52 21.65
CA ALA A 184 -4.65 5.94 21.95
C ALA A 184 -6.15 6.24 21.93
#